data_ca231edf09e4b9271006d6519ef5a593
#
_entry.id   ca231edf09e4b9271006d6519ef5a593
#
_cell.length_a   1.000
_cell.length_b   1.000
_cell.length_c   1.000
_cell.angle_alpha   90.00
_cell.angle_beta   90.00
_cell.angle_gamma   90.00
#
_symmetry.space_group_name_H-M   'P 1'
#
loop_
_entity.id
_entity.type
_entity.pdbx_description
1 polymer ?
#
loop_
_entity_poly.entity_id
_entity_poly.type
_entity_poly.pdbx_seq_one_letter_code
_entity_poly.pdbx_strand_id
1 'polypeptide(L)'
;MLLGVLPSGPDVLEARHTMNPTRTRACLAGLLMGGSAAVALAQNPWGDVRSPSAGRAQAIGGYAAGCIAGAAELPLVGQGYQVMRPSRDRNYGHPRLVAYMRDLARTVDGHGLGRLLVGDLSQPRGGPAAYGHASHQIGLDVDVWLRLLPRGAAPLSTTQTEQLPMDSVVRAADGTMDKKRWDPKLAELLQLVAQSPQVERIFVNPIIKRHLCNGSRKGDWLAKLRPWWGHDSHFHVRLACPADSPLCQPQAPLPQGDGCDEDLDGWVREIREAAKRPPPKRGEKAPPDLPLACEAVLVADAAAPDREAVMARVSRKPATDPHAPSL
;
A
#
# COMPACT_ATOMS: atom_id res chain seq x y z
N MET A 1 -3.31 32.99 50.56
CA MET A 1 -4.69 33.39 50.75
C MET A 1 -5.56 32.77 49.69
N LEU A 2 -6.37 31.97 50.08
CA LEU A 2 -7.61 31.23 49.84
C LEU A 2 -7.43 29.91 49.12
N LEU A 3 -7.45 28.90 49.80
CA LEU A 3 -8.17 27.67 50.15
C LEU A 3 -9.61 27.60 49.59
N GLY A 4 -9.94 26.47 48.96
CA GLY A 4 -11.30 26.08 48.58
C GLY A 4 -11.23 24.68 48.00
N VAL A 5 -11.24 23.67 48.78
CA VAL A 5 -12.30 22.79 49.32
C VAL A 5 -12.94 21.87 48.27
N LEU A 6 -12.63 20.57 48.39
CA LEU A 6 -13.35 19.42 47.81
C LEU A 6 -14.68 19.15 48.53
N PRO A 7 -15.64 18.50 47.93
CA PRO A 7 -16.58 17.68 48.69
C PRO A 7 -16.49 16.20 48.36
N SER A 8 -16.55 15.47 49.44
CA SER A 8 -16.63 14.04 49.68
C SER A 8 -17.99 13.42 49.27
N GLY A 9 -17.97 12.14 48.96
CA GLY A 9 -19.11 11.29 48.63
C GLY A 9 -20.13 11.03 49.74
N PRO A 10 -21.08 10.17 49.47
CA PRO A 10 -21.50 9.23 50.55
C PRO A 10 -21.59 7.77 50.14
N ASP A 11 -21.15 7.01 51.05
CA ASP A 11 -21.57 5.80 51.79
C ASP A 11 -22.38 4.68 51.10
N VAL A 12 -21.81 3.55 51.36
CA VAL A 12 -22.28 2.17 51.25
C VAL A 12 -23.42 1.90 52.23
N LEU A 13 -24.42 1.19 51.80
CA LEU A 13 -25.32 0.45 52.72
C LEU A 13 -25.57 -0.98 52.22
N GLU A 14 -25.01 -1.89 52.96
CA GLU A 14 -25.30 -3.32 52.95
C GLU A 14 -26.74 -3.59 53.31
N ALA A 15 -27.42 -4.49 52.58
CA ALA A 15 -28.60 -5.16 53.05
C ALA A 15 -28.50 -6.67 52.78
N ARG A 16 -28.14 -7.36 53.85
CA ARG A 16 -28.33 -8.82 54.00
C ARG A 16 -29.81 -9.11 54.09
N HIS A 17 -30.34 -10.03 53.29
CA HIS A 17 -31.57 -10.70 53.59
C HIS A 17 -31.45 -12.21 53.36
N THR A 18 -31.81 -12.90 54.38
CA THR A 18 -31.85 -14.28 54.78
C THR A 18 -32.62 -15.20 53.82
N MET A 19 -32.07 -16.42 53.70
CA MET A 19 -32.69 -17.58 53.06
C MET A 19 -33.95 -18.05 53.78
N ASN A 20 -34.96 -18.50 53.04
CA ASN A 20 -35.84 -19.58 53.50
C ASN A 20 -36.30 -20.42 52.30
N PRO A 21 -36.27 -21.76 52.41
CA PRO A 21 -36.54 -22.67 51.33
C PRO A 21 -37.97 -23.22 51.40
N THR A 22 -38.62 -23.39 50.27
CA THR A 22 -39.45 -24.61 49.97
C THR A 22 -40.33 -24.45 48.73
N ARG A 23 -40.35 -25.52 47.95
CA ARG A 23 -41.44 -25.99 47.03
C ARG A 23 -41.46 -25.37 45.64
N THR A 24 -41.28 -26.07 44.58
CA THR A 24 -42.03 -27.11 43.91
C THR A 24 -41.50 -27.26 42.49
N ARG A 25 -41.30 -28.47 42.05
CA ARG A 25 -40.88 -28.85 40.68
C ARG A 25 -41.95 -28.45 39.66
N ALA A 26 -41.57 -27.71 38.62
CA ALA A 26 -42.29 -27.72 37.36
C ALA A 26 -41.25 -27.81 36.27
N CYS A 27 -41.17 -28.94 35.58
CA CYS A 27 -40.41 -29.13 34.37
C CYS A 27 -41.02 -28.30 33.25
N LEU A 28 -40.39 -27.24 32.82
CA LEU A 28 -40.56 -26.64 31.50
C LEU A 28 -39.28 -26.84 30.73
N ALA A 29 -39.28 -27.78 29.80
CA ALA A 29 -38.26 -27.92 28.77
C ALA A 29 -38.38 -26.74 27.81
N GLY A 30 -37.65 -25.65 28.10
CA GLY A 30 -37.45 -24.55 27.19
C GLY A 30 -36.35 -24.92 26.22
N LEU A 31 -36.69 -25.20 24.96
CA LEU A 31 -35.75 -25.26 23.85
C LEU A 31 -35.08 -23.88 23.73
N LEU A 32 -33.87 -23.74 24.30
CA LEU A 32 -32.96 -22.66 23.95
C LEU A 32 -32.45 -22.91 22.53
N MET A 33 -33.15 -22.37 21.53
CA MET A 33 -32.58 -22.14 20.22
C MET A 33 -31.46 -21.11 20.41
N GLY A 34 -30.25 -21.59 20.67
CA GLY A 34 -29.04 -20.82 20.61
C GLY A 34 -28.79 -20.42 19.15
N GLY A 35 -29.35 -19.29 18.75
CA GLY A 35 -28.95 -18.65 17.51
C GLY A 35 -27.47 -18.25 17.63
N SER A 36 -26.57 -19.10 17.12
CA SER A 36 -25.21 -18.69 16.85
C SER A 36 -25.30 -17.57 15.81
N ALA A 37 -25.23 -16.32 16.26
CA ALA A 37 -24.94 -15.21 15.39
C ALA A 37 -23.52 -15.47 14.84
N ALA A 38 -23.46 -16.10 13.67
CA ALA A 38 -22.24 -16.14 12.89
C ALA A 38 -21.87 -14.69 12.65
N VAL A 39 -20.80 -14.22 13.29
CA VAL A 39 -20.16 -12.97 12.92
C VAL A 39 -19.68 -13.20 11.49
N ALA A 40 -20.46 -12.73 10.53
CA ALA A 40 -20.05 -12.68 9.15
C ALA A 40 -18.83 -11.75 9.15
N LEU A 41 -17.62 -12.32 9.07
CA LEU A 41 -16.43 -11.56 8.72
C LEU A 41 -16.79 -10.81 7.45
N ALA A 42 -16.80 -9.49 7.51
CA ALA A 42 -17.12 -8.66 6.36
C ALA A 42 -16.12 -9.06 5.26
N GLN A 43 -16.59 -9.82 4.28
CA GLN A 43 -15.80 -10.21 3.12
C GLN A 43 -15.41 -8.93 2.40
N ASN A 44 -14.12 -8.78 2.07
CA ASN A 44 -13.69 -7.69 1.24
C ASN A 44 -13.88 -8.07 -0.23
N PRO A 45 -15.01 -7.70 -0.87
CA PRO A 45 -15.33 -8.15 -2.22
C PRO A 45 -14.35 -7.62 -3.27
N TRP A 46 -13.61 -6.55 -2.97
CA TRP A 46 -12.63 -5.98 -3.88
C TRP A 46 -11.44 -6.90 -4.12
N GLY A 47 -11.03 -7.67 -3.11
CA GLY A 47 -9.95 -8.65 -3.22
C GLY A 47 -10.33 -9.91 -3.99
N ASP A 48 -11.61 -10.17 -4.21
CA ASP A 48 -12.11 -11.35 -4.91
C ASP A 48 -12.27 -11.14 -6.41
N VAL A 49 -12.29 -9.88 -6.86
CA VAL A 49 -12.40 -9.53 -8.28
C VAL A 49 -11.07 -9.76 -9.00
N ARG A 50 -11.11 -10.52 -10.11
CA ARG A 50 -9.91 -10.93 -10.87
C ARG A 50 -9.72 -10.22 -12.20
N SER A 51 -10.62 -9.30 -12.56
CA SER A 51 -10.56 -8.59 -13.85
C SER A 51 -11.00 -7.13 -13.68
N PRO A 52 -10.42 -6.21 -14.45
CA PRO A 52 -10.92 -4.84 -14.54
C PRO A 52 -12.38 -4.80 -14.99
N SER A 53 -13.10 -3.74 -14.65
CA SER A 53 -14.40 -3.46 -15.25
C SER A 53 -14.22 -3.04 -16.72
N ALA A 54 -15.22 -3.34 -17.55
CA ALA A 54 -15.28 -2.81 -18.91
C ALA A 54 -15.44 -1.28 -18.90
N GLY A 55 -15.11 -0.66 -20.03
CA GLY A 55 -15.35 0.75 -20.29
C GLY A 55 -14.11 1.64 -20.13
N ARG A 56 -14.34 2.93 -20.11
CA ARG A 56 -13.29 3.95 -20.04
C ARG A 56 -12.63 3.98 -18.66
N ALA A 57 -11.34 4.21 -18.62
CA ALA A 57 -10.61 4.37 -17.39
C ALA A 57 -11.08 5.60 -16.61
N GLN A 58 -11.39 5.41 -15.32
CA GLN A 58 -11.82 6.46 -14.40
C GLN A 58 -11.27 6.16 -12.99
N ALA A 59 -10.46 7.07 -12.45
CA ALA A 59 -10.14 7.09 -11.03
C ALA A 59 -11.32 7.76 -10.30
N ILE A 60 -11.84 7.14 -9.25
CA ILE A 60 -13.07 7.58 -8.54
C ILE A 60 -12.78 7.68 -7.05
N GLY A 61 -13.04 8.84 -6.45
CA GLY A 61 -12.79 9.11 -5.04
C GLY A 61 -11.34 9.45 -4.72
N GLY A 62 -10.97 9.29 -3.46
CA GLY A 62 -9.62 9.55 -2.97
C GLY A 62 -8.72 8.32 -3.00
N TYR A 63 -7.42 8.54 -2.89
CA TYR A 63 -6.40 7.48 -2.97
C TYR A 63 -6.57 6.36 -1.92
N ALA A 64 -7.18 6.68 -0.78
CA ALA A 64 -7.45 5.75 0.31
C ALA A 64 -8.95 5.52 0.58
N ALA A 65 -9.82 6.05 -0.27
CA ALA A 65 -11.27 5.89 -0.23
C ALA A 65 -11.84 6.04 -1.64
N GLY A 66 -11.69 5.02 -2.47
CA GLY A 66 -12.10 5.08 -3.87
C GLY A 66 -11.96 3.76 -4.61
N CYS A 67 -12.07 3.82 -5.93
CA CYS A 67 -11.96 2.68 -6.83
C CYS A 67 -11.49 3.13 -8.22
N ILE A 68 -11.23 2.18 -9.11
CA ILE A 68 -10.91 2.46 -10.51
C ILE A 68 -11.78 1.63 -11.45
N ALA A 69 -12.45 2.30 -12.39
CA ALA A 69 -13.06 1.66 -13.56
C ALA A 69 -12.03 1.57 -14.68
N GLY A 70 -12.16 0.57 -15.56
CA GLY A 70 -11.35 0.44 -16.77
C GLY A 70 -9.85 0.42 -16.53
N ALA A 71 -9.39 -0.21 -15.46
CA ALA A 71 -7.95 -0.33 -15.15
C ALA A 71 -7.21 -1.10 -16.25
N ALA A 72 -5.96 -0.72 -16.50
CA ALA A 72 -5.03 -1.45 -17.35
C ALA A 72 -4.10 -2.32 -16.50
N GLU A 73 -3.71 -3.47 -17.05
CA GLU A 73 -2.71 -4.35 -16.44
C GLU A 73 -1.28 -3.89 -16.80
N LEU A 74 -0.41 -3.75 -15.80
CA LEU A 74 1.03 -3.66 -16.03
C LEU A 74 1.57 -5.07 -16.24
N PRO A 75 2.12 -5.43 -17.42
CA PRO A 75 2.72 -6.73 -17.64
C PRO A 75 3.76 -7.07 -16.57
N LEU A 76 3.78 -8.32 -16.13
CA LEU A 76 4.65 -8.73 -15.02
C LEU A 76 6.15 -8.54 -15.30
N VAL A 77 6.57 -8.53 -16.57
CA VAL A 77 7.93 -8.19 -17.01
C VAL A 77 7.84 -7.24 -18.19
N GLY A 78 8.65 -6.20 -18.17
CA GLY A 78 8.83 -5.29 -19.28
C GLY A 78 10.28 -4.80 -19.37
N GLN A 79 10.54 -3.95 -20.36
CA GLN A 79 11.84 -3.31 -20.49
C GLN A 79 12.14 -2.48 -19.25
N GLY A 80 13.23 -2.78 -18.56
CA GLY A 80 13.70 -2.02 -17.40
C GLY A 80 12.92 -2.26 -16.09
N TYR A 81 11.93 -3.15 -16.05
CA TYR A 81 11.21 -3.47 -14.80
C TYR A 81 10.76 -4.93 -14.71
N GLN A 82 10.43 -5.34 -13.51
CA GLN A 82 9.75 -6.59 -13.20
C GLN A 82 8.82 -6.40 -12.00
N VAL A 83 7.59 -6.93 -12.09
CA VAL A 83 6.60 -6.89 -11.00
C VAL A 83 6.94 -7.96 -9.96
N MET A 84 6.87 -7.57 -8.70
CA MET A 84 7.10 -8.42 -7.54
C MET A 84 5.77 -8.86 -6.91
N ARG A 85 5.75 -10.04 -6.31
CA ARG A 85 4.54 -10.61 -5.68
C ARG A 85 3.35 -10.72 -6.64
N PRO A 86 3.52 -11.28 -7.85
CA PRO A 86 2.45 -11.37 -8.85
C PRO A 86 1.21 -12.13 -8.34
N SER A 87 1.36 -13.03 -7.36
CA SER A 87 0.23 -13.75 -6.74
C SER A 87 -0.78 -12.84 -6.03
N ARG A 88 -0.41 -11.58 -5.72
CA ARG A 88 -1.30 -10.60 -5.10
C ARG A 88 -2.32 -10.03 -6.07
N ASP A 89 -2.13 -10.20 -7.36
CA ASP A 89 -2.98 -9.64 -8.43
C ASP A 89 -3.14 -8.10 -8.29
N ARG A 90 -2.03 -7.40 -7.95
CA ARG A 90 -1.98 -5.95 -7.69
C ARG A 90 -1.06 -5.23 -8.67
N ASN A 91 -1.14 -5.59 -9.93
CA ASN A 91 -0.42 -4.97 -11.03
C ASN A 91 -1.35 -4.21 -12.00
N TYR A 92 -2.48 -3.72 -11.47
CA TYR A 92 -3.44 -2.93 -12.23
C TYR A 92 -3.38 -1.45 -11.85
N GLY A 93 -3.72 -0.58 -12.79
CA GLY A 93 -3.76 0.84 -12.53
C GLY A 93 -4.45 1.62 -13.63
N HIS A 94 -4.61 2.90 -13.43
CA HIS A 94 -5.04 3.80 -14.50
C HIS A 94 -4.06 3.69 -15.69
N PRO A 95 -4.50 3.69 -16.94
CA PRO A 95 -3.58 3.59 -18.10
C PRO A 95 -2.43 4.59 -18.06
N ARG A 96 -2.64 5.79 -17.48
CA ARG A 96 -1.58 6.78 -17.27
C ARG A 96 -0.49 6.29 -16.31
N LEU A 97 -0.87 5.58 -15.24
CA LEU A 97 0.10 4.99 -14.31
C LEU A 97 0.90 3.89 -14.99
N VAL A 98 0.22 3.02 -15.74
CA VAL A 98 0.87 1.93 -16.48
C VAL A 98 1.84 2.48 -17.53
N ALA A 99 1.44 3.51 -18.29
CA ALA A 99 2.31 4.19 -19.24
C ALA A 99 3.50 4.86 -18.54
N TYR A 100 3.23 5.61 -17.46
CA TYR A 100 4.28 6.23 -16.62
C TYR A 100 5.32 5.20 -16.14
N MET A 101 4.89 4.05 -15.64
CA MET A 101 5.81 3.02 -15.15
C MET A 101 6.70 2.44 -16.27
N ARG A 102 6.14 2.24 -17.46
CA ARG A 102 6.91 1.80 -18.65
C ARG A 102 7.94 2.86 -19.07
N ASP A 103 7.55 4.14 -19.04
CA ASP A 103 8.43 5.25 -19.41
C ASP A 103 9.55 5.45 -18.37
N LEU A 104 9.19 5.43 -17.08
CA LEU A 104 10.16 5.50 -15.98
C LEU A 104 11.19 4.37 -16.09
N ALA A 105 10.75 3.14 -16.32
CA ALA A 105 11.62 1.99 -16.42
C ALA A 105 12.61 2.13 -17.59
N ARG A 106 12.16 2.62 -18.75
CA ARG A 106 13.04 2.92 -19.89
C ARG A 106 14.06 4.02 -19.57
N THR A 107 13.61 5.07 -18.87
CA THR A 107 14.48 6.17 -18.45
C THR A 107 15.56 5.67 -17.49
N VAL A 108 15.18 4.88 -16.49
CA VAL A 108 16.09 4.31 -15.49
C VAL A 108 17.12 3.37 -16.13
N ASP A 109 16.69 2.53 -17.08
CA ASP A 109 17.59 1.67 -17.85
C ASP A 109 18.53 2.49 -18.74
N GLY A 110 18.03 3.55 -19.39
CA GLY A 110 18.82 4.48 -20.19
C GLY A 110 19.90 5.21 -19.38
N HIS A 111 19.63 5.56 -18.13
CA HIS A 111 20.61 6.11 -17.19
C HIS A 111 21.59 5.06 -16.63
N GLY A 112 21.44 3.78 -16.99
CA GLY A 112 22.34 2.71 -16.52
C GLY A 112 22.15 2.35 -15.03
N LEU A 113 21.04 2.79 -14.41
CA LEU A 113 20.81 2.54 -13.00
C LEU A 113 20.49 1.07 -12.73
N GLY A 114 19.81 0.39 -13.66
CA GLY A 114 19.43 -1.01 -13.53
C GLY A 114 17.95 -1.25 -13.82
N ARG A 115 17.40 -2.37 -13.35
CA ARG A 115 16.00 -2.74 -13.52
C ARG A 115 15.22 -2.46 -12.25
N LEU A 116 14.04 -1.85 -12.40
CA LEU A 116 13.09 -1.60 -11.30
C LEU A 116 12.43 -2.90 -10.83
N LEU A 117 12.28 -3.06 -9.53
CA LEU A 117 11.41 -4.03 -8.91
C LEU A 117 10.12 -3.31 -8.49
N VAL A 118 9.05 -3.58 -9.22
CA VAL A 118 7.76 -2.90 -9.03
C VAL A 118 6.92 -3.71 -8.06
N GLY A 119 6.51 -3.08 -6.97
CA GLY A 119 5.61 -3.65 -5.97
C GLY A 119 4.13 -3.55 -6.36
N ASP A 120 3.29 -3.29 -5.35
CA ASP A 120 1.85 -3.18 -5.57
C ASP A 120 1.48 -1.87 -6.32
N LEU A 121 0.63 -1.97 -7.32
CA LEU A 121 -0.19 -0.91 -7.88
C LEU A 121 -1.57 -0.99 -7.19
N SER A 122 -2.63 -1.27 -7.94
CA SER A 122 -3.95 -1.54 -7.38
C SER A 122 -4.45 -2.94 -7.76
N GLN A 123 -5.54 -3.35 -7.11
CA GLN A 123 -6.35 -4.50 -7.53
C GLN A 123 -7.05 -4.19 -8.87
N PRO A 124 -7.61 -5.18 -9.59
CA PRO A 124 -8.22 -4.98 -10.91
C PRO A 124 -9.28 -3.88 -10.98
N ARG A 125 -10.00 -3.63 -9.88
CA ARG A 125 -10.99 -2.55 -9.76
C ARG A 125 -10.66 -1.56 -8.64
N GLY A 126 -9.44 -1.61 -8.12
CA GLY A 126 -9.04 -0.80 -6.97
C GLY A 126 -9.78 -1.19 -5.71
N GLY A 127 -10.28 -0.20 -4.98
CA GLY A 127 -10.97 -0.39 -3.70
C GLY A 127 -10.03 -0.79 -2.56
N PRO A 128 -10.57 -0.96 -1.35
CA PRO A 128 -9.79 -1.34 -0.18
C PRO A 128 -9.11 -2.69 -0.36
N ALA A 129 -7.80 -2.76 -0.08
CA ALA A 129 -7.08 -4.01 -0.06
C ALA A 129 -7.33 -4.76 1.25
N ALA A 130 -7.38 -6.10 1.21
CA ALA A 130 -7.59 -6.93 2.40
C ALA A 130 -6.44 -6.79 3.42
N TYR A 131 -5.24 -6.43 2.96
CA TYR A 131 -4.05 -6.24 3.78
C TYR A 131 -3.04 -5.32 3.07
N GLY A 132 -2.13 -4.76 3.84
CA GLY A 132 -0.98 -3.99 3.34
C GLY A 132 -1.27 -2.50 3.34
N HIS A 133 -1.82 -1.97 2.27
CA HIS A 133 -1.94 -0.54 2.03
C HIS A 133 -3.32 0.01 2.38
N ALA A 134 -3.37 1.23 2.91
CA ALA A 134 -4.60 2.00 3.04
C ALA A 134 -4.98 2.72 1.74
N SER A 135 -4.00 3.02 0.90
CA SER A 135 -4.18 3.65 -0.43
C SER A 135 -4.09 2.63 -1.56
N HIS A 136 -3.70 3.02 -2.76
CA HIS A 136 -3.72 2.21 -3.98
C HIS A 136 -5.12 1.89 -4.51
N GLN A 137 -6.15 2.62 -4.04
CA GLN A 137 -7.52 2.26 -4.34
C GLN A 137 -8.01 2.78 -5.70
N ILE A 138 -7.43 3.87 -6.20
CA ILE A 138 -7.90 4.52 -7.45
C ILE A 138 -6.96 4.32 -8.65
N GLY A 139 -5.98 3.42 -8.53
CA GLY A 139 -5.07 3.06 -9.61
C GLY A 139 -4.07 4.15 -10.01
N LEU A 140 -3.74 5.09 -9.11
CA LEU A 140 -2.78 6.17 -9.33
C LEU A 140 -1.56 6.09 -8.41
N ASP A 141 -1.46 5.03 -7.62
CA ASP A 141 -0.36 4.75 -6.69
C ASP A 141 0.44 3.53 -7.15
N VAL A 142 1.75 3.55 -6.95
CA VAL A 142 2.64 2.41 -7.17
C VAL A 142 3.79 2.40 -6.17
N ASP A 143 4.11 1.21 -5.67
CA ASP A 143 5.30 0.96 -4.87
C ASP A 143 6.46 0.54 -5.77
N VAL A 144 7.64 1.10 -5.52
CA VAL A 144 8.89 0.70 -6.18
C VAL A 144 9.90 0.35 -5.09
N TRP A 145 10.48 -0.84 -5.17
CA TRP A 145 11.42 -1.31 -4.15
C TRP A 145 12.71 -0.47 -4.15
N LEU A 146 13.25 -0.22 -2.98
CA LEU A 146 14.56 0.41 -2.78
C LEU A 146 15.70 -0.59 -3.05
N ARG A 147 15.55 -1.31 -4.17
CA ARG A 147 16.51 -2.29 -4.68
C ARG A 147 16.41 -2.33 -6.19
N LEU A 148 17.53 -2.17 -6.87
CA LEU A 148 17.65 -2.30 -8.30
C LEU A 148 18.33 -3.64 -8.65
N LEU A 149 17.88 -4.30 -9.71
CA LEU A 149 18.67 -5.37 -10.30
C LEU A 149 19.73 -4.79 -11.23
N PRO A 150 20.94 -5.35 -11.28
CA PRO A 150 21.97 -4.89 -12.18
C PRO A 150 21.49 -4.84 -13.63
N ARG A 151 21.98 -3.85 -14.38
CA ARG A 151 21.73 -3.76 -15.84
C ARG A 151 22.18 -5.06 -16.52
N GLY A 152 21.38 -5.59 -17.44
CA GLY A 152 21.68 -6.83 -18.14
C GLY A 152 21.45 -8.12 -17.33
N ALA A 153 21.11 -8.01 -16.04
CA ALA A 153 20.73 -9.19 -15.27
C ALA A 153 19.50 -9.87 -15.88
N ALA A 154 19.49 -11.21 -15.88
CA ALA A 154 18.33 -11.98 -16.27
C ALA A 154 17.11 -11.61 -15.39
N PRO A 155 15.88 -11.66 -15.92
CA PRO A 155 14.69 -11.53 -15.10
C PRO A 155 14.68 -12.57 -13.97
N LEU A 156 14.16 -12.19 -12.82
CA LEU A 156 13.92 -13.11 -11.72
C LEU A 156 12.89 -14.17 -12.15
N SER A 157 13.06 -15.40 -11.70
CA SER A 157 12.04 -16.45 -11.86
C SER A 157 10.77 -16.09 -11.08
N THR A 158 9.65 -16.76 -11.40
CA THR A 158 8.38 -16.60 -10.66
C THR A 158 8.57 -16.85 -9.16
N THR A 159 9.32 -17.88 -8.79
CA THR A 159 9.62 -18.16 -7.38
C THR A 159 10.41 -17.02 -6.74
N GLN A 160 11.40 -16.48 -7.42
CA GLN A 160 12.20 -15.37 -6.91
C GLN A 160 11.35 -14.10 -6.77
N THR A 161 10.44 -13.79 -7.70
CA THR A 161 9.56 -12.63 -7.56
C THR A 161 8.60 -12.76 -6.38
N GLU A 162 8.19 -13.97 -6.01
CA GLU A 162 7.36 -14.21 -4.83
C GLU A 162 8.16 -14.21 -3.51
N GLN A 163 9.38 -14.69 -3.50
CA GLN A 163 10.11 -14.97 -2.26
C GLN A 163 11.23 -13.99 -1.93
N LEU A 164 11.70 -13.19 -2.91
CA LEU A 164 12.79 -12.24 -2.66
C LEU A 164 12.43 -11.33 -1.49
N PRO A 165 13.25 -11.26 -0.41
CA PRO A 165 12.94 -10.38 0.71
C PRO A 165 12.99 -8.91 0.28
N MET A 166 12.06 -8.13 0.82
CA MET A 166 12.02 -6.69 0.64
C MET A 166 12.77 -6.05 1.81
N ASP A 167 14.08 -5.88 1.63
CA ASP A 167 14.98 -5.42 2.68
C ASP A 167 14.81 -3.92 2.96
N SER A 168 14.77 -3.56 4.24
CA SER A 168 14.80 -2.16 4.67
C SER A 168 16.20 -1.56 4.49
N VAL A 169 16.26 -0.34 3.98
CA VAL A 169 17.48 0.49 3.94
C VAL A 169 17.67 1.32 5.22
N VAL A 170 16.75 1.17 6.17
CA VAL A 170 16.81 1.77 7.50
C VAL A 170 16.98 0.66 8.54
N ARG A 171 17.93 0.81 9.44
CA ARG A 171 18.19 -0.17 10.50
C ARG A 171 17.10 -0.10 11.56
N ALA A 172 16.44 -1.21 11.80
CA ALA A 172 15.36 -1.30 12.79
C ALA A 172 15.85 -1.05 14.23
N ALA A 173 17.13 -1.34 14.53
CA ALA A 173 17.68 -1.24 15.87
C ALA A 173 17.80 0.21 16.40
N ASP A 174 18.03 1.18 15.51
CA ASP A 174 18.33 2.57 15.91
C ASP A 174 17.70 3.64 15.00
N GLY A 175 16.94 3.22 14.00
CA GLY A 175 16.32 4.16 13.05
C GLY A 175 17.34 4.99 12.29
N THR A 176 18.46 4.40 11.86
CA THR A 176 19.48 5.06 11.03
C THR A 176 19.60 4.40 9.66
N MET A 177 20.19 5.12 8.69
CA MET A 177 20.45 4.55 7.37
C MET A 177 21.36 3.32 7.44
N ASP A 178 20.98 2.24 6.79
CA ASP A 178 21.85 1.09 6.56
C ASP A 178 22.74 1.37 5.34
N LYS A 179 23.96 1.82 5.60
CA LYS A 179 24.95 2.15 4.56
C LYS A 179 25.35 0.94 3.69
N LYS A 180 25.09 -0.29 4.15
CA LYS A 180 25.39 -1.50 3.36
C LYS A 180 24.29 -1.82 2.35
N ARG A 181 23.05 -1.41 2.64
CA ARG A 181 21.87 -1.64 1.79
C ARG A 181 21.49 -0.45 0.94
N TRP A 182 21.88 0.75 1.34
CA TRP A 182 21.64 1.96 0.56
C TRP A 182 22.59 2.02 -0.65
N ASP A 183 22.04 1.84 -1.85
CA ASP A 183 22.76 2.09 -3.11
C ASP A 183 22.63 3.59 -3.45
N PRO A 184 23.75 4.33 -3.68
CA PRO A 184 23.70 5.72 -4.11
C PRO A 184 22.86 5.99 -5.36
N LYS A 185 22.68 5.02 -6.25
CA LYS A 185 21.78 5.07 -7.41
C LYS A 185 20.32 5.34 -7.02
N LEU A 186 19.92 4.97 -5.82
CA LEU A 186 18.56 5.23 -5.33
C LEU A 186 18.25 6.72 -5.16
N ALA A 187 19.27 7.53 -4.85
CA ALA A 187 19.09 8.99 -4.78
C ALA A 187 18.82 9.57 -6.18
N GLU A 188 19.50 9.07 -7.21
CA GLU A 188 19.24 9.46 -8.59
C GLU A 188 17.90 8.97 -9.09
N LEU A 189 17.54 7.72 -8.78
CA LEU A 189 16.22 7.18 -9.10
C LEU A 189 15.10 8.05 -8.50
N LEU A 190 15.18 8.38 -7.21
CA LEU A 190 14.17 9.22 -6.54
C LEU A 190 14.08 10.62 -7.15
N GLN A 191 15.22 11.19 -7.57
CA GLN A 191 15.24 12.46 -8.27
C GLN A 191 14.56 12.37 -9.64
N LEU A 192 14.86 11.35 -10.45
CA LEU A 192 14.21 11.12 -11.75
C LEU A 192 12.68 10.95 -11.60
N VAL A 193 12.26 10.19 -10.61
CA VAL A 193 10.83 10.02 -10.29
C VAL A 193 10.19 11.37 -9.94
N ALA A 194 10.82 12.14 -9.06
CA ALA A 194 10.28 13.42 -8.60
C ALA A 194 10.25 14.50 -9.69
N GLN A 195 11.14 14.45 -10.66
CA GLN A 195 11.17 15.39 -11.79
C GLN A 195 10.02 15.17 -12.79
N SER A 196 9.35 14.01 -12.76
CA SER A 196 8.20 13.78 -13.62
C SER A 196 7.04 14.74 -13.25
N PRO A 197 6.46 15.46 -14.23
CA PRO A 197 5.33 16.36 -13.96
C PRO A 197 4.05 15.62 -13.56
N GLN A 198 3.93 14.34 -13.88
CA GLN A 198 2.78 13.51 -13.50
C GLN A 198 2.82 13.10 -12.03
N VAL A 199 4.01 13.07 -11.41
CA VAL A 199 4.19 12.70 -10.00
C VAL A 199 3.82 13.87 -9.11
N GLU A 200 2.82 13.66 -8.27
CA GLU A 200 2.39 14.61 -7.26
C GLU A 200 3.21 14.47 -5.97
N ARG A 201 3.40 13.21 -5.51
CA ARG A 201 4.11 12.90 -4.25
C ARG A 201 4.87 11.60 -4.35
N ILE A 202 5.90 11.50 -3.51
CA ILE A 202 6.65 10.27 -3.27
C ILE A 202 6.74 10.09 -1.76
N PHE A 203 6.13 9.02 -1.22
CA PHE A 203 6.24 8.74 0.21
C PHE A 203 7.48 7.90 0.46
N VAL A 204 8.29 8.34 1.40
CA VAL A 204 9.53 7.70 1.80
C VAL A 204 9.68 7.72 3.32
N ASN A 205 10.46 6.80 3.87
CA ASN A 205 10.80 6.86 5.29
C ASN A 205 11.48 8.20 5.63
N PRO A 206 11.15 8.83 6.77
CA PRO A 206 11.76 10.09 7.21
C PRO A 206 13.29 10.06 7.24
N ILE A 207 13.90 8.92 7.57
CA ILE A 207 15.36 8.74 7.57
C ILE A 207 15.93 8.85 6.15
N ILE A 208 15.24 8.28 5.14
CA ILE A 208 15.62 8.41 3.73
C ILE A 208 15.53 9.88 3.29
N LYS A 209 14.41 10.55 3.60
CA LYS A 209 14.23 11.97 3.28
C LYS A 209 15.35 12.81 3.90
N ARG A 210 15.66 12.62 5.19
CA ARG A 210 16.75 13.32 5.88
C ARG A 210 18.12 13.04 5.25
N HIS A 211 18.36 11.78 4.87
CA HIS A 211 19.60 11.41 4.17
C HIS A 211 19.75 12.17 2.85
N LEU A 212 18.68 12.29 2.06
CA LEU A 212 18.67 13.03 0.79
C LEU A 212 18.81 14.54 1.01
N CYS A 213 18.17 15.10 2.05
CA CYS A 213 18.33 16.49 2.46
C CYS A 213 19.78 16.83 2.82
N ASN A 214 20.54 15.91 3.38
CA ASN A 214 21.96 16.10 3.72
C ASN A 214 22.90 15.76 2.56
N GLY A 215 22.39 15.15 1.50
CA GLY A 215 23.18 14.77 0.32
C GLY A 215 23.55 15.94 -0.57
N SER A 216 24.29 15.68 -1.65
CA SER A 216 24.72 16.67 -2.63
C SER A 216 23.64 17.04 -3.67
N ARG A 217 22.63 16.19 -3.87
CA ARG A 217 21.54 16.39 -4.85
C ARG A 217 20.47 17.29 -4.26
N LYS A 218 20.69 18.61 -4.26
CA LYS A 218 19.72 19.61 -3.81
C LYS A 218 18.74 19.96 -4.93
N GLY A 219 17.62 20.58 -4.56
CA GLY A 219 16.67 21.16 -5.51
C GLY A 219 15.20 20.92 -5.11
N ASP A 220 14.32 21.57 -5.86
CA ASP A 220 12.86 21.61 -5.60
C ASP A 220 12.18 20.23 -5.68
N TRP A 221 12.84 19.25 -6.34
CA TRP A 221 12.34 17.88 -6.41
C TRP A 221 12.15 17.24 -5.03
N LEU A 222 12.92 17.69 -4.03
CA LEU A 222 12.79 17.22 -2.64
C LEU A 222 11.43 17.56 -2.05
N ALA A 223 10.74 18.61 -2.50
CA ALA A 223 9.39 18.96 -2.03
C ALA A 223 8.39 17.82 -2.23
N LYS A 224 8.51 17.05 -3.32
CA LYS A 224 7.63 15.92 -3.62
C LYS A 224 7.87 14.71 -2.73
N LEU A 225 9.05 14.58 -2.11
CA LEU A 225 9.35 13.50 -1.17
C LEU A 225 8.70 13.80 0.18
N ARG A 226 7.68 13.04 0.52
CA ARG A 226 6.92 13.24 1.76
C ARG A 226 7.28 12.16 2.78
N PRO A 227 7.69 12.55 3.99
CA PRO A 227 7.98 11.59 5.05
C PRO A 227 6.70 10.82 5.43
N TRP A 228 6.82 9.51 5.57
CA TRP A 228 5.72 8.64 5.99
C TRP A 228 6.25 7.42 6.74
N TRP A 229 5.44 6.88 7.64
CA TRP A 229 5.74 5.65 8.37
C TRP A 229 5.94 4.47 7.42
N GLY A 230 6.84 3.54 7.78
CA GLY A 230 7.30 2.50 6.86
C GLY A 230 8.09 3.11 5.71
N HIS A 231 7.85 2.67 4.47
CA HIS A 231 8.51 3.16 3.25
C HIS A 231 10.05 3.20 3.35
N ASP A 232 10.59 2.19 4.01
CA ASP A 232 12.02 2.00 4.27
C ASP A 232 12.64 0.89 3.42
N SER A 233 11.81 0.10 2.75
CA SER A 233 12.18 -0.97 1.82
C SER A 233 11.67 -0.73 0.39
N HIS A 234 10.73 0.19 0.24
CA HIS A 234 10.19 0.71 -1.01
C HIS A 234 9.85 2.18 -0.84
N PHE A 235 9.71 2.89 -1.93
CA PHE A 235 9.07 4.20 -1.99
C PHE A 235 7.76 4.09 -2.74
N HIS A 236 6.79 4.92 -2.34
CA HIS A 236 5.46 4.93 -2.92
C HIS A 236 5.30 6.18 -3.79
N VAL A 237 5.03 5.99 -5.05
CA VAL A 237 4.79 7.06 -6.03
C VAL A 237 3.30 7.27 -6.17
N ARG A 238 2.88 8.53 -6.14
CA ARG A 238 1.51 8.97 -6.37
C ARG A 238 1.44 9.91 -7.55
N LEU A 239 0.63 9.58 -8.54
CA LEU A 239 0.33 10.47 -9.65
C LEU A 239 -0.82 11.40 -9.30
N ALA A 240 -0.82 12.59 -9.90
CA ALA A 240 -1.94 13.52 -9.82
C ALA A 240 -3.20 12.97 -10.49
N CYS A 241 -4.37 13.41 -10.04
CA CYS A 241 -5.65 13.11 -10.68
C CYS A 241 -5.62 13.44 -12.16
N PRO A 242 -6.00 12.49 -13.07
CA PRO A 242 -6.08 12.76 -14.48
C PRO A 242 -7.23 13.72 -14.80
N ALA A 243 -7.05 14.64 -15.74
CA ALA A 243 -8.10 15.58 -16.17
C ALA A 243 -9.35 14.87 -16.74
N ASP A 244 -9.20 13.66 -17.23
CA ASP A 244 -10.27 12.83 -17.77
C ASP A 244 -10.95 11.92 -16.72
N SER A 245 -10.62 12.08 -15.45
CA SER A 245 -11.26 11.40 -14.31
C SER A 245 -11.91 12.44 -13.36
N PRO A 246 -13.07 13.00 -13.73
CA PRO A 246 -13.69 14.11 -12.99
C PRO A 246 -14.15 13.75 -11.58
N LEU A 247 -14.27 12.46 -11.25
CA LEU A 247 -14.61 11.97 -9.93
C LEU A 247 -13.38 11.69 -9.06
N CYS A 248 -12.17 11.89 -9.58
CA CYS A 248 -10.95 11.79 -8.80
C CYS A 248 -10.84 12.97 -7.83
N GLN A 249 -10.56 12.70 -6.58
CA GLN A 249 -10.39 13.71 -5.54
C GLN A 249 -8.89 14.01 -5.35
N PRO A 250 -8.41 15.18 -5.82
CA PRO A 250 -7.02 15.56 -5.66
C PRO A 250 -6.68 15.78 -4.18
N GLN A 251 -5.42 15.60 -3.84
CA GLN A 251 -4.92 15.97 -2.51
C GLN A 251 -4.70 17.49 -2.41
N ALA A 252 -4.62 17.99 -1.18
CA ALA A 252 -4.20 19.37 -0.93
C ALA A 252 -2.82 19.64 -1.57
N PRO A 253 -2.53 20.86 -2.05
CA PRO A 253 -1.23 21.21 -2.60
C PRO A 253 -0.06 20.84 -1.67
N LEU A 254 1.12 20.66 -2.24
CA LEU A 254 2.32 20.46 -1.43
C LEU A 254 2.58 21.74 -0.58
N PRO A 255 3.05 21.58 0.65
CA PRO A 255 3.60 22.71 1.41
C PRO A 255 4.74 23.39 0.66
N GLN A 256 4.95 24.66 0.92
CA GLN A 256 6.10 25.39 0.36
C GLN A 256 7.43 24.84 0.89
N GLY A 257 8.52 25.05 0.12
CA GLY A 257 9.85 24.63 0.47
C GLY A 257 10.13 23.16 0.10
N ASP A 258 11.33 22.72 0.36
CA ASP A 258 11.82 21.37 0.04
C ASP A 258 11.45 20.32 1.10
N GLY A 259 10.90 20.74 2.24
CA GLY A 259 10.54 19.88 3.36
C GLY A 259 11.74 19.26 4.07
N CYS A 260 12.88 19.94 4.05
CA CYS A 260 14.10 19.58 4.79
C CYS A 260 14.25 20.39 6.08
N ASP A 261 13.14 20.61 6.75
CA ASP A 261 12.91 21.53 7.87
C ASP A 261 12.79 20.82 9.24
N GLU A 262 12.36 21.57 10.25
CA GLU A 262 12.17 21.09 11.62
C GLU A 262 11.07 20.04 11.73
N ASP A 263 10.03 20.10 10.88
CA ASP A 263 8.98 19.07 10.85
C ASP A 263 9.59 17.71 10.50
N LEU A 264 10.50 17.68 9.53
CA LEU A 264 11.24 16.47 9.19
C LEU A 264 12.11 15.99 10.37
N ASP A 265 12.70 16.89 11.14
CA ASP A 265 13.45 16.53 12.35
C ASP A 265 12.55 15.88 13.41
N GLY A 266 11.31 16.38 13.54
CA GLY A 266 10.26 15.77 14.36
C GLY A 266 10.02 14.31 13.94
N TRP A 267 9.74 14.07 12.66
CA TRP A 267 9.54 12.76 12.10
C TRP A 267 10.74 11.81 12.34
N VAL A 268 11.97 12.30 12.17
CA VAL A 268 13.19 11.52 12.41
C VAL A 268 13.31 11.11 13.88
N ARG A 269 13.00 12.03 14.83
CA ARG A 269 12.98 11.71 16.25
C ARG A 269 11.95 10.63 16.57
N GLU A 270 10.73 10.74 16.04
CA GLU A 270 9.67 9.76 16.24
C GLU A 270 10.06 8.36 15.73
N ILE A 271 10.65 8.25 14.55
CA ILE A 271 11.14 6.96 14.02
C ILE A 271 12.18 6.34 14.96
N ARG A 272 13.13 7.14 15.45
CA ARG A 272 14.17 6.65 16.37
C ARG A 272 13.61 6.23 17.72
N GLU A 273 12.63 6.95 18.24
CA GLU A 273 11.95 6.56 19.47
C GLU A 273 11.08 5.32 19.27
N ALA A 274 10.40 5.20 18.12
CA ALA A 274 9.63 4.01 17.79
C ALA A 274 10.49 2.76 17.64
N ALA A 275 11.72 2.88 17.14
CA ALA A 275 12.68 1.77 17.03
C ALA A 275 13.05 1.15 18.40
N LYS A 276 12.90 1.90 19.49
CA LYS A 276 13.17 1.43 20.86
C LYS A 276 11.99 0.67 21.49
N ARG A 277 10.84 0.61 20.82
CA ARG A 277 9.60 0.02 21.33
C ARG A 277 9.19 -1.18 20.49
N PRO A 278 8.49 -2.17 21.07
CA PRO A 278 7.89 -3.22 20.26
C PRO A 278 6.88 -2.60 19.29
N PRO A 279 6.74 -3.17 18.07
CA PRO A 279 5.79 -2.66 17.09
C PRO A 279 4.36 -2.67 17.68
N PRO A 280 3.58 -1.61 17.45
CA PRO A 280 2.21 -1.57 17.93
C PRO A 280 1.40 -2.70 17.29
N LYS A 281 0.49 -3.30 18.06
CA LYS A 281 -0.49 -4.23 17.48
C LYS A 281 -1.32 -3.47 16.45
N ARG A 282 -1.34 -3.98 15.23
CA ARG A 282 -2.22 -3.43 14.18
C ARG A 282 -3.66 -3.72 14.60
N GLY A 283 -4.40 -2.68 14.91
CA GLY A 283 -5.86 -2.77 15.04
C GLY A 283 -6.49 -2.92 13.66
N GLU A 284 -7.55 -3.70 13.56
CA GLU A 284 -8.42 -3.71 12.39
C GLU A 284 -9.09 -2.33 12.29
N LYS A 285 -8.85 -1.63 11.19
CA LYS A 285 -9.58 -0.40 10.86
C LYS A 285 -10.77 -0.79 10.00
N ALA A 286 -11.93 -0.23 10.31
CA ALA A 286 -13.07 -0.32 9.41
C ALA A 286 -12.67 0.22 8.02
N PRO A 287 -13.15 -0.42 6.94
CA PRO A 287 -12.93 0.09 5.60
C PRO A 287 -13.53 1.52 5.50
N PRO A 288 -12.91 2.40 4.70
CA PRO A 288 -13.45 3.73 4.49
C PRO A 288 -14.80 3.67 3.75
N ASP A 289 -15.64 4.68 3.96
CA ASP A 289 -16.81 4.89 3.13
C ASP A 289 -16.37 5.22 1.71
N LEU A 290 -16.84 4.44 0.75
CA LEU A 290 -16.51 4.61 -0.66
C LEU A 290 -17.58 5.47 -1.36
N PRO A 291 -17.21 6.23 -2.43
CA PRO A 291 -18.19 6.86 -3.31
C PRO A 291 -19.19 5.83 -3.86
N LEU A 292 -20.48 6.20 -3.96
CA LEU A 292 -21.53 5.32 -4.51
C LEU A 292 -21.20 4.78 -5.91
N ALA A 293 -20.51 5.57 -6.72
CA ALA A 293 -20.05 5.13 -8.05
C ALA A 293 -19.15 3.88 -7.98
N CYS A 294 -18.49 3.60 -6.86
CA CYS A 294 -17.66 2.42 -6.70
C CYS A 294 -18.45 1.12 -6.61
N GLU A 295 -19.71 1.16 -6.14
CA GLU A 295 -20.60 -0.01 -6.15
C GLU A 295 -20.85 -0.50 -7.58
N ALA A 296 -21.13 0.46 -8.50
CA ALA A 296 -21.29 0.15 -9.92
C ALA A 296 -20.01 -0.44 -10.53
N VAL A 297 -18.83 0.08 -10.16
CA VAL A 297 -17.55 -0.47 -10.62
C VAL A 297 -17.34 -1.90 -10.11
N LEU A 298 -17.69 -2.16 -8.86
CA LEU A 298 -17.49 -3.49 -8.25
C LEU A 298 -18.29 -4.58 -8.97
N VAL A 299 -19.51 -4.29 -9.40
CA VAL A 299 -20.42 -5.25 -10.03
C VAL A 299 -20.47 -5.18 -11.56
N ALA A 300 -19.71 -4.27 -12.18
CA ALA A 300 -19.68 -4.09 -13.64
C ALA A 300 -19.19 -5.35 -14.37
N ASP A 301 -19.54 -5.46 -15.65
CA ASP A 301 -18.98 -6.51 -16.52
C ASP A 301 -17.47 -6.44 -16.60
N ALA A 302 -16.85 -7.60 -16.77
CA ALA A 302 -15.40 -7.70 -16.93
C ALA A 302 -14.95 -7.09 -18.27
N ALA A 303 -13.82 -6.39 -18.25
CA ALA A 303 -13.15 -5.99 -19.47
C ALA A 303 -12.61 -7.22 -20.23
N ALA A 304 -12.59 -7.16 -21.55
CA ALA A 304 -11.87 -8.15 -22.34
C ALA A 304 -10.38 -8.12 -21.96
N PRO A 305 -9.72 -9.29 -21.85
CA PRO A 305 -8.33 -9.34 -21.47
C PRO A 305 -7.44 -8.60 -22.50
N ASP A 306 -6.48 -7.83 -21.99
CA ASP A 306 -5.48 -7.19 -22.85
C ASP A 306 -4.64 -8.27 -23.56
N ARG A 307 -4.63 -8.23 -24.90
CA ARG A 307 -3.91 -9.21 -25.73
C ARG A 307 -2.42 -9.22 -25.42
N GLU A 308 -1.80 -8.08 -25.13
CA GLU A 308 -0.37 -8.00 -24.78
C GLU A 308 -0.10 -8.69 -23.42
N ALA A 309 -0.95 -8.44 -22.43
CA ALA A 309 -0.86 -9.09 -21.11
C ALA A 309 -1.09 -10.62 -21.20
N VAL A 310 -2.05 -11.04 -22.02
CA VAL A 310 -2.32 -12.47 -22.29
C VAL A 310 -1.11 -13.14 -22.94
N MET A 311 -0.53 -12.53 -23.97
CA MET A 311 0.66 -13.07 -24.65
C MET A 311 1.86 -13.14 -23.73
N ALA A 312 2.07 -12.15 -22.87
CA ALA A 312 3.12 -12.17 -21.86
C ALA A 312 2.92 -13.28 -20.80
N ARG A 313 1.69 -13.66 -20.48
CA ARG A 313 1.37 -14.79 -19.60
C ARG A 313 1.58 -16.15 -20.29
N VAL A 314 1.18 -16.27 -21.56
CA VAL A 314 1.32 -17.49 -22.35
C VAL A 314 2.80 -17.80 -22.60
N SER A 315 3.63 -16.81 -22.91
CA SER A 315 5.06 -16.97 -23.14
C SER A 315 5.84 -17.47 -21.91
N ARG A 316 5.21 -17.55 -20.75
CA ARG A 316 5.80 -18.00 -19.47
C ARG A 316 5.37 -19.39 -19.05
N LYS A 317 4.60 -20.10 -19.84
CA LYS A 317 4.35 -21.51 -19.54
C LYS A 317 5.73 -22.19 -19.42
N PRO A 318 6.09 -22.82 -18.28
CA PRO A 318 7.38 -23.45 -18.15
C PRO A 318 7.54 -24.46 -19.27
N ALA A 319 8.68 -24.41 -19.95
CA ALA A 319 9.07 -25.50 -20.81
C ALA A 319 8.96 -26.76 -19.94
N THR A 320 8.16 -27.72 -20.37
CA THR A 320 8.11 -29.06 -19.76
C THR A 320 9.53 -29.59 -19.77
N ASP A 321 10.09 -29.81 -18.58
CA ASP A 321 11.40 -30.38 -18.41
C ASP A 321 11.38 -31.80 -19.06
N PRO A 322 12.13 -32.07 -20.15
CA PRO A 322 12.15 -33.38 -20.80
C PRO A 322 12.85 -34.44 -19.95
N HIS A 323 13.34 -34.14 -18.76
CA HIS A 323 14.07 -35.02 -17.87
C HIS A 323 13.39 -35.27 -16.52
N ALA A 324 12.08 -35.01 -16.39
CA ALA A 324 11.37 -35.43 -15.20
C ALA A 324 11.37 -36.97 -15.11
N PRO A 325 11.91 -37.58 -14.04
CA PRO A 325 11.88 -39.02 -13.90
C PRO A 325 10.44 -39.51 -13.70
N SER A 326 10.02 -40.47 -14.50
CA SER A 326 8.76 -41.20 -14.33
C SER A 326 8.79 -41.90 -12.98
N LEU A 327 7.87 -41.58 -12.09
CA LEU A 327 7.51 -42.40 -10.92
C LEU A 327 6.33 -43.26 -11.24
#